data_82c52e3961dabfcac589e10c84ef00d3
#
_entry.id   82c52e3961dabfcac589e10c84ef00d3
#
_cell.length_a   1.000
_cell.length_b   1.000
_cell.length_c   1.000
_cell.angle_alpha   90.00
_cell.angle_beta   90.00
_cell.angle_gamma   90.00
#
_symmetry.space_group_name_H-M   'P 1'
#
loop_
_entity.id
_entity.type
_entity.pdbx_description
1 polymer ?
#
loop_
_entity_poly.entity_id
_entity_poly.type
_entity_poly.pdbx_seq_one_letter_code
_entity_poly.pdbx_strand_id
1 'polypeptide(L)'
;MLLKILALPRSSYYYHIKQLKPVDKNKVLKAKIKMIYDEHKGNYGYRRITLELRNQGFLVNHKRVQRLMKLMTLTARIRRKRKYASYKGEIGKKADNLIQRQFEASKPYEKCYTDVTEFAIPASSQKLYLSPVLDGYNSEIIAYQLLTSPNLEQIKQMLKQAFPDNRYDHTILHSDQGLQYQHQFYHNFLNQKGIRPSMSRKRNSPDNGMMASFFGILKPEMFYGYEKTFQSLDELKQAIINYIDYYNNKRIKVKLKGLSPVQYRTKSFQ
;
A
#
# COMPACT_ATOMS: atom_id res chain seq x y z
N MET A 1 -39.62 8.81 -49.08
CA MET A 1 -40.40 10.04 -48.98
C MET A 1 -39.78 11.05 -48.01
N LEU A 2 -39.54 10.70 -46.76
CA LEU A 2 -38.95 11.59 -45.72
C LEU A 2 -37.61 12.25 -46.10
N LEU A 3 -36.69 11.53 -46.73
CA LEU A 3 -35.36 12.07 -47.11
C LEU A 3 -35.44 13.18 -48.20
N LYS A 4 -36.46 13.13 -49.07
CA LYS A 4 -36.71 14.19 -50.03
C LYS A 4 -37.26 15.46 -49.36
N ILE A 5 -38.14 15.31 -48.35
CA ILE A 5 -38.72 16.42 -47.58
C ILE A 5 -37.63 17.14 -46.77
N LEU A 6 -36.66 16.40 -46.24
CA LEU A 6 -35.56 16.94 -45.43
C LEU A 6 -34.34 17.39 -46.25
N ALA A 7 -34.43 17.33 -47.62
CA ALA A 7 -33.30 17.63 -48.51
C ALA A 7 -31.97 16.96 -48.13
N LEU A 8 -32.04 15.76 -47.56
CA LEU A 8 -30.85 15.00 -47.08
C LEU A 8 -30.44 13.98 -48.13
N PRO A 9 -29.16 14.00 -48.61
CA PRO A 9 -28.61 12.96 -49.45
C PRO A 9 -28.68 11.58 -48.75
N ARG A 10 -29.04 10.53 -49.49
CA ARG A 10 -29.11 9.14 -48.95
C ARG A 10 -27.81 8.71 -48.29
N SER A 11 -26.67 9.06 -48.89
CA SER A 11 -25.34 8.75 -48.35
C SER A 11 -25.13 9.36 -46.97
N SER A 12 -25.46 10.62 -46.76
CA SER A 12 -25.39 11.32 -45.47
C SER A 12 -26.30 10.70 -44.43
N TYR A 13 -27.53 10.33 -44.81
CA TYR A 13 -28.49 9.68 -43.92
C TYR A 13 -27.97 8.32 -43.42
N TYR A 14 -27.52 7.45 -44.32
CA TYR A 14 -26.98 6.14 -43.92
C TYR A 14 -25.65 6.27 -43.18
N TYR A 15 -24.80 7.27 -43.48
CA TYR A 15 -23.60 7.58 -42.72
C TYR A 15 -23.97 7.95 -41.26
N HIS A 16 -24.94 8.83 -41.05
CA HIS A 16 -25.37 9.21 -39.71
C HIS A 16 -26.07 8.08 -38.97
N ILE A 17 -26.92 7.27 -39.63
CA ILE A 17 -27.53 6.08 -39.01
C ILE A 17 -26.47 5.05 -38.59
N LYS A 18 -25.43 4.83 -39.39
CA LYS A 18 -24.31 3.96 -39.05
C LYS A 18 -23.53 4.51 -37.85
N GLN A 19 -23.49 5.82 -37.66
CA GLN A 19 -22.87 6.45 -36.48
C GLN A 19 -23.77 6.41 -35.23
N LEU A 20 -25.12 6.39 -35.39
CA LEU A 20 -26.05 6.30 -34.27
C LEU A 20 -26.05 4.94 -33.59
N LYS A 21 -25.53 3.88 -34.23
CA LYS A 21 -25.35 2.55 -33.64
C LYS A 21 -23.88 2.10 -33.80
N PRO A 22 -22.88 2.83 -33.28
CA PRO A 22 -21.50 2.36 -33.39
C PRO A 22 -21.33 1.11 -32.54
N VAL A 23 -20.83 0.06 -33.17
CA VAL A 23 -20.29 -1.07 -32.42
C VAL A 23 -19.15 -0.53 -31.55
N ASP A 24 -19.33 -0.55 -30.23
CA ASP A 24 -18.31 -0.05 -29.31
C ASP A 24 -17.05 -0.94 -29.39
N LYS A 25 -16.10 -0.52 -30.23
CA LYS A 25 -14.79 -1.20 -30.39
C LYS A 25 -14.02 -1.38 -29.07
N ASN A 26 -14.44 -0.70 -28.01
CA ASN A 26 -13.81 -0.77 -26.69
C ASN A 26 -14.64 -1.59 -25.68
N LYS A 27 -15.74 -2.23 -26.08
CA LYS A 27 -16.65 -2.95 -25.16
C LYS A 27 -15.90 -3.95 -24.27
N VAL A 28 -15.06 -4.81 -24.86
CA VAL A 28 -14.26 -5.79 -24.11
C VAL A 28 -13.27 -5.10 -23.18
N LEU A 29 -12.57 -4.09 -23.67
CA LEU A 29 -11.58 -3.36 -22.87
C LEU A 29 -12.24 -2.58 -21.71
N LYS A 30 -13.40 -1.97 -21.94
CA LYS A 30 -14.18 -1.31 -20.88
C LYS A 30 -14.62 -2.29 -19.80
N ALA A 31 -15.10 -3.49 -20.18
CA ALA A 31 -15.47 -4.53 -19.22
C ALA A 31 -14.28 -4.98 -18.37
N LYS A 32 -13.11 -5.19 -18.99
CA LYS A 32 -11.88 -5.53 -18.27
C LYS A 32 -11.40 -4.43 -17.32
N ILE A 33 -11.41 -3.17 -17.77
CA ILE A 33 -11.09 -2.01 -16.92
C ILE A 33 -12.02 -1.95 -15.71
N LYS A 34 -13.33 -2.14 -15.91
CA LYS A 34 -14.33 -2.13 -14.84
C LYS A 34 -14.09 -3.27 -13.85
N MET A 35 -13.83 -4.48 -14.33
CA MET A 35 -13.55 -5.65 -13.50
C MET A 35 -12.32 -5.41 -12.59
N ILE A 36 -11.19 -4.95 -13.18
CA ILE A 36 -9.98 -4.63 -12.40
C ILE A 36 -10.25 -3.51 -11.38
N TYR A 37 -10.99 -2.47 -11.78
CA TYR A 37 -11.33 -1.36 -10.90
C TYR A 37 -12.14 -1.83 -9.67
N ASP A 38 -13.14 -2.70 -9.89
CA ASP A 38 -14.02 -3.23 -8.83
C ASP A 38 -13.27 -4.22 -7.93
N GLU A 39 -12.47 -5.13 -8.50
CA GLU A 39 -11.63 -6.06 -7.76
C GLU A 39 -10.72 -5.35 -6.75
N HIS A 40 -10.15 -4.22 -7.16
CA HIS A 40 -9.30 -3.40 -6.29
C HIS A 40 -10.06 -2.26 -5.58
N LYS A 41 -11.39 -2.38 -5.43
CA LYS A 41 -12.27 -1.48 -4.65
C LYS A 41 -12.09 0.01 -5.01
N GLY A 42 -11.82 0.33 -6.28
CA GLY A 42 -11.59 1.68 -6.75
C GLY A 42 -10.25 2.33 -6.34
N ASN A 43 -9.32 1.55 -5.80
CA ASN A 43 -8.00 2.07 -5.37
C ASN A 43 -6.99 2.20 -6.51
N TYR A 44 -7.31 1.66 -7.70
CA TYR A 44 -6.42 1.72 -8.86
C TYR A 44 -6.79 2.88 -9.80
N GLY A 45 -5.83 3.77 -10.03
CA GLY A 45 -5.89 4.73 -11.13
C GLY A 45 -5.41 4.14 -12.45
N TYR A 46 -5.59 4.88 -13.55
CA TYR A 46 -5.30 4.43 -14.91
C TYR A 46 -3.90 3.80 -15.09
N ARG A 47 -2.88 4.26 -14.36
CA ARG A 47 -1.52 3.71 -14.47
C ARG A 47 -1.44 2.26 -13.98
N ARG A 48 -2.04 1.95 -12.82
CA ARG A 48 -2.08 0.58 -12.29
C ARG A 48 -3.00 -0.30 -13.12
N ILE A 49 -4.18 0.19 -13.53
CA ILE A 49 -5.07 -0.55 -14.42
C ILE A 49 -4.37 -0.88 -15.75
N THR A 50 -3.57 0.04 -16.30
CA THR A 50 -2.79 -0.24 -17.51
C THR A 50 -1.77 -1.35 -17.29
N LEU A 51 -1.06 -1.33 -16.15
CA LEU A 51 -0.08 -2.37 -15.83
C LEU A 51 -0.75 -3.73 -15.63
N GLU A 52 -1.88 -3.75 -14.93
CA GLU A 52 -2.65 -4.98 -14.70
C GLU A 52 -3.21 -5.56 -16.00
N LEU A 53 -3.73 -4.73 -16.89
CA LEU A 53 -4.13 -5.15 -18.23
C LEU A 53 -2.96 -5.76 -19.03
N ARG A 54 -1.76 -5.19 -18.91
CA ARG A 54 -0.55 -5.72 -19.56
C ARG A 54 -0.12 -7.04 -18.95
N ASN A 55 -0.20 -7.20 -17.62
CA ASN A 55 0.03 -8.48 -16.93
C ASN A 55 -0.92 -9.57 -17.44
N GLN A 56 -2.16 -9.19 -17.82
CA GLN A 56 -3.17 -10.08 -18.43
C GLN A 56 -3.04 -10.21 -19.96
N GLY A 57 -1.95 -9.73 -20.58
CA GLY A 57 -1.65 -9.86 -22.01
C GLY A 57 -2.29 -8.79 -22.92
N PHE A 58 -2.97 -7.78 -22.38
CA PHE A 58 -3.56 -6.71 -23.20
C PHE A 58 -2.53 -5.63 -23.53
N LEU A 59 -2.14 -5.51 -24.79
CA LEU A 59 -1.29 -4.43 -25.29
C LEU A 59 -2.11 -3.14 -25.42
N VAL A 60 -2.07 -2.31 -24.39
CA VAL A 60 -2.86 -1.07 -24.33
C VAL A 60 -2.01 0.11 -23.87
N ASN A 61 -2.27 1.29 -24.48
CA ASN A 61 -1.64 2.53 -24.08
C ASN A 61 -2.38 3.15 -22.87
N HIS A 62 -1.63 3.67 -21.90
CA HIS A 62 -2.17 4.30 -20.70
C HIS A 62 -3.10 5.48 -21.00
N LYS A 63 -2.86 6.26 -22.07
CA LYS A 63 -3.75 7.35 -22.50
C LYS A 63 -5.13 6.82 -22.93
N ARG A 64 -5.18 5.65 -23.61
CA ARG A 64 -6.44 4.99 -23.98
C ARG A 64 -7.21 4.54 -22.74
N VAL A 65 -6.53 3.91 -21.78
CA VAL A 65 -7.14 3.48 -20.50
C VAL A 65 -7.68 4.68 -19.73
N GLN A 66 -6.90 5.76 -19.60
CA GLN A 66 -7.30 7.00 -18.94
C GLN A 66 -8.57 7.60 -19.54
N ARG A 67 -8.64 7.69 -20.90
CA ARG A 67 -9.82 8.17 -21.61
C ARG A 67 -11.04 7.30 -21.37
N LEU A 68 -10.90 5.97 -21.41
CA LEU A 68 -12.01 5.04 -21.17
C LEU A 68 -12.50 5.11 -19.73
N MET A 69 -11.60 5.18 -18.74
CA MET A 69 -11.98 5.39 -17.34
C MET A 69 -12.78 6.68 -17.16
N LYS A 70 -12.34 7.78 -17.79
CA LYS A 70 -13.08 9.05 -17.75
C LYS A 70 -14.48 8.92 -18.35
N LEU A 71 -14.63 8.23 -19.50
CA LEU A 71 -15.91 7.96 -20.12
C LEU A 71 -16.85 7.09 -19.26
N MET A 72 -16.29 6.21 -18.43
CA MET A 72 -17.02 5.37 -17.49
C MET A 72 -17.17 6.00 -16.09
N THR A 73 -16.77 7.27 -15.91
CA THR A 73 -16.79 7.99 -14.62
C THR A 73 -16.01 7.26 -13.50
N LEU A 74 -15.01 6.47 -13.88
CA LEU A 74 -14.18 5.75 -12.93
C LEU A 74 -12.99 6.61 -12.49
N THR A 75 -12.95 6.96 -11.21
CA THR A 75 -11.86 7.74 -10.60
C THR A 75 -11.26 6.98 -9.42
N ALA A 76 -9.93 7.00 -9.31
CA ALA A 76 -9.28 6.41 -8.14
C ALA A 76 -9.59 7.23 -6.87
N ARG A 77 -9.67 6.55 -5.74
CA ARG A 77 -9.82 7.21 -4.44
C ARG A 77 -8.64 8.13 -4.17
N ILE A 78 -8.93 9.39 -3.82
CA ILE A 78 -7.91 10.40 -3.51
C ILE A 78 -7.63 10.38 -2.02
N ARG A 79 -6.35 10.30 -1.65
CA ARG A 79 -5.92 10.43 -0.26
C ARG A 79 -6.21 11.84 0.26
N ARG A 80 -6.96 11.96 1.34
CA ARG A 80 -7.10 13.24 2.04
C ARG A 80 -5.86 13.47 2.91
N LYS A 81 -5.20 14.63 2.75
CA LYS A 81 -4.14 15.06 3.68
C LYS A 81 -4.75 15.29 5.06
N ARG A 82 -4.26 14.60 6.08
CA ARG A 82 -4.60 14.89 7.48
C ARG A 82 -3.42 15.61 8.13
N LYS A 83 -3.70 16.55 9.04
CA LYS A 83 -2.66 17.18 9.88
C LYS A 83 -2.11 16.11 10.82
N TYR A 84 -0.78 16.01 10.86
CA TYR A 84 -0.07 15.08 11.74
C TYR A 84 0.28 15.77 13.06
N ALA A 85 0.08 15.09 14.18
CA ALA A 85 0.54 15.52 15.50
C ALA A 85 1.58 14.51 15.99
N SER A 86 2.81 14.98 16.30
CA SER A 86 3.88 14.14 16.84
C SER A 86 3.84 14.09 18.36
N TYR A 87 4.12 12.92 18.94
CA TYR A 87 4.23 12.68 20.37
C TYR A 87 5.51 13.31 20.95
N LYS A 88 5.41 13.87 22.17
CA LYS A 88 6.52 14.45 22.93
C LYS A 88 6.91 13.49 24.06
N GLY A 89 7.88 12.61 23.86
CA GLY A 89 8.44 11.76 24.89
C GLY A 89 9.97 11.76 24.85
N GLU A 90 10.62 11.76 26.00
CA GLU A 90 12.08 11.58 26.13
C GLU A 90 12.33 10.52 27.18
N ILE A 91 13.26 9.61 26.89
CA ILE A 91 14.17 8.86 27.82
C ILE A 91 14.46 7.48 27.22
N GLY A 92 15.74 7.19 26.95
CA GLY A 92 16.24 5.88 26.52
C GLY A 92 17.44 5.97 25.57
N LYS A 93 18.02 4.81 25.21
CA LYS A 93 19.17 4.72 24.32
C LYS A 93 18.74 5.02 22.87
N LYS A 94 19.35 6.01 22.25
CA LYS A 94 19.10 6.39 20.85
C LYS A 94 20.19 5.82 19.95
N ALA A 95 19.81 5.47 18.72
CA ALA A 95 20.74 5.06 17.67
C ALA A 95 20.85 6.18 16.61
N ASP A 96 21.96 6.20 15.91
CA ASP A 96 22.17 7.16 14.81
C ASP A 96 21.28 6.87 13.61
N ASN A 97 20.99 7.89 12.80
CA ASN A 97 20.26 7.72 11.56
C ASN A 97 21.19 7.22 10.44
N LEU A 98 21.27 5.92 10.28
CA LEU A 98 22.09 5.26 9.25
C LEU A 98 21.45 5.31 7.86
N ILE A 99 20.14 5.55 7.76
CA ILE A 99 19.40 5.54 6.49
C ILE A 99 19.58 6.86 5.73
N GLN A 100 19.59 8.01 6.43
CA GLN A 100 19.76 9.35 5.84
C GLN A 100 18.84 9.59 4.62
N ARG A 101 17.61 9.08 4.67
CA ARG A 101 16.59 9.11 3.59
C ARG A 101 16.95 8.33 2.32
N GLN A 102 17.97 7.51 2.33
CA GLN A 102 18.30 6.56 1.29
C GLN A 102 17.52 5.26 1.52
N PHE A 103 16.23 5.28 1.23
CA PHE A 103 15.30 4.21 1.61
C PHE A 103 15.41 2.95 0.76
N GLU A 104 15.98 3.02 -0.44
CA GLU A 104 16.07 1.88 -1.34
C GLU A 104 17.11 0.88 -0.85
N ALA A 105 16.78 -0.41 -0.97
CA ALA A 105 17.65 -1.52 -0.68
C ALA A 105 17.94 -2.31 -1.95
N SER A 106 19.15 -2.86 -2.08
CA SER A 106 19.60 -3.63 -3.24
C SER A 106 19.20 -5.11 -3.15
N LYS A 107 18.99 -5.61 -1.94
CA LYS A 107 18.64 -7.01 -1.64
C LYS A 107 17.66 -7.09 -0.46
N PRO A 108 16.91 -8.21 -0.34
CA PRO A 108 16.05 -8.46 0.80
C PRO A 108 16.80 -8.34 2.13
N TYR A 109 16.11 -7.86 3.15
CA TYR A 109 16.62 -7.67 4.51
C TYR A 109 17.81 -6.70 4.66
N GLU A 110 18.25 -6.02 3.60
CA GLU A 110 19.33 -5.02 3.72
C GLU A 110 18.89 -3.82 4.58
N LYS A 111 17.70 -3.29 4.33
CA LYS A 111 17.10 -2.20 5.09
C LYS A 111 15.66 -2.56 5.43
N CYS A 112 15.37 -2.70 6.69
CA CYS A 112 14.02 -2.94 7.20
C CYS A 112 13.52 -1.72 7.98
N TYR A 113 12.22 -1.52 7.99
CA TYR A 113 11.57 -0.36 8.59
C TYR A 113 10.45 -0.81 9.51
N THR A 114 10.32 -0.17 10.67
CA THR A 114 9.24 -0.44 11.62
C THR A 114 8.71 0.84 12.23
N ASP A 115 7.45 0.81 12.64
CA ASP A 115 6.76 1.89 13.34
C ASP A 115 5.47 1.32 13.95
N VAL A 116 4.85 2.02 14.88
CA VAL A 116 3.56 1.63 15.47
C VAL A 116 2.49 2.62 15.05
N THR A 117 1.36 2.10 14.59
CA THR A 117 0.19 2.93 14.30
C THR A 117 -1.05 2.44 15.03
N GLU A 118 -1.92 3.38 15.45
CA GLU A 118 -3.17 3.08 16.14
C GLU A 118 -4.38 3.17 15.22
N PHE A 119 -5.40 2.38 15.58
CA PHE A 119 -6.73 2.40 15.00
C PHE A 119 -7.76 2.50 16.11
N ALA A 120 -8.72 3.43 16.00
CA ALA A 120 -9.82 3.61 16.93
C ALA A 120 -11.13 3.54 16.16
N ILE A 121 -12.08 2.73 16.64
CA ILE A 121 -13.41 2.58 16.05
C ILE A 121 -14.47 3.04 17.05
N PRO A 122 -15.61 3.58 16.59
CA PRO A 122 -16.69 4.04 17.49
C PRO A 122 -17.29 2.92 18.35
N ALA A 123 -17.24 1.67 17.87
CA ALA A 123 -17.79 0.50 18.55
C ALA A 123 -16.95 0.02 19.75
N SER A 124 -15.76 0.59 20.01
CA SER A 124 -14.89 0.19 21.11
C SER A 124 -14.22 1.38 21.78
N SER A 125 -14.13 1.36 23.11
CA SER A 125 -13.33 2.28 23.89
C SER A 125 -11.83 1.98 23.81
N GLN A 126 -11.46 0.74 23.47
CA GLN A 126 -10.08 0.32 23.26
C GLN A 126 -9.63 0.61 21.83
N LYS A 127 -8.33 0.80 21.65
CA LYS A 127 -7.68 0.96 20.36
C LYS A 127 -6.97 -0.33 19.96
N LEU A 128 -6.76 -0.50 18.65
CA LEU A 128 -5.91 -1.54 18.10
C LEU A 128 -4.61 -0.93 17.59
N TYR A 129 -3.49 -1.53 17.93
CA TYR A 129 -2.16 -1.08 17.53
C TYR A 129 -1.53 -2.08 16.58
N LEU A 130 -1.08 -1.61 15.41
CA LEU A 130 -0.36 -2.39 14.42
C LEU A 130 1.11 -2.01 14.46
N SER A 131 1.98 -3.00 14.66
CA SER A 131 3.44 -2.88 14.59
C SER A 131 3.96 -3.81 13.47
N PRO A 132 4.23 -3.32 12.26
CA PRO A 132 4.77 -4.11 11.16
C PRO A 132 6.28 -3.91 11.00
N VAL A 133 6.93 -4.89 10.35
CA VAL A 133 8.26 -4.74 9.75
C VAL A 133 8.12 -4.78 8.23
N LEU A 134 8.63 -3.75 7.57
CA LEU A 134 8.62 -3.59 6.13
C LEU A 134 10.03 -3.75 5.57
N ASP A 135 10.19 -4.63 4.57
CA ASP A 135 11.44 -4.77 3.81
C ASP A 135 11.57 -3.63 2.78
N GLY A 136 12.68 -2.91 2.82
CA GLY A 136 12.98 -1.79 1.90
C GLY A 136 13.19 -2.21 0.46
N TYR A 137 13.57 -3.47 0.21
CA TYR A 137 13.83 -3.98 -1.12
C TYR A 137 12.58 -4.00 -2.01
N ASN A 138 11.52 -4.63 -1.54
CA ASN A 138 10.27 -4.80 -2.28
C ASN A 138 9.06 -4.14 -1.60
N SER A 139 9.25 -3.54 -0.45
CA SER A 139 8.21 -2.98 0.43
C SER A 139 7.21 -4.02 0.93
N GLU A 140 7.60 -5.26 1.11
CA GLU A 140 6.81 -6.33 1.70
C GLU A 140 6.68 -6.13 3.22
N ILE A 141 5.51 -6.41 3.78
CA ILE A 141 5.36 -6.55 5.22
C ILE A 141 5.76 -7.97 5.59
N ILE A 142 6.98 -8.12 6.11
CA ILE A 142 7.57 -9.44 6.44
C ILE A 142 7.08 -10.00 7.77
N ALA A 143 6.67 -9.14 8.68
CA ALA A 143 6.07 -9.51 9.97
C ALA A 143 5.18 -8.39 10.49
N TYR A 144 4.24 -8.70 11.36
CA TYR A 144 3.44 -7.70 12.07
C TYR A 144 2.79 -8.28 13.31
N GLN A 145 2.45 -7.40 14.25
CA GLN A 145 1.64 -7.73 15.43
C GLN A 145 0.50 -6.76 15.62
N LEU A 146 -0.64 -7.28 16.10
CA LEU A 146 -1.87 -6.53 16.38
C LEU A 146 -2.28 -6.77 17.83
N LEU A 147 -2.17 -5.75 18.68
CA LEU A 147 -2.55 -5.79 20.09
C LEU A 147 -3.40 -4.56 20.48
N THR A 148 -4.11 -4.68 21.60
CA THR A 148 -4.91 -3.57 22.17
C THR A 148 -4.10 -2.59 22.99
N SER A 149 -2.83 -2.86 23.23
CA SER A 149 -1.89 -1.95 23.89
C SER A 149 -0.51 -1.99 23.21
N PRO A 150 0.14 -0.83 22.99
CA PRO A 150 1.47 -0.76 22.40
C PRO A 150 2.53 -1.05 23.46
N ASN A 151 2.71 -2.33 23.79
CA ASN A 151 3.63 -2.76 24.82
C ASN A 151 4.91 -3.40 24.22
N LEU A 152 5.88 -3.64 25.09
CA LEU A 152 7.16 -4.25 24.70
C LEU A 152 6.98 -5.67 24.14
N GLU A 153 5.98 -6.42 24.62
CA GLU A 153 5.71 -7.78 24.14
C GLU A 153 5.30 -7.80 22.67
N GLN A 154 4.53 -6.81 22.21
CA GLN A 154 4.22 -6.64 20.79
C GLN A 154 5.47 -6.55 19.93
N ILE A 155 6.44 -5.74 20.35
CA ILE A 155 7.70 -5.57 19.63
C ILE A 155 8.54 -6.84 19.67
N LYS A 156 8.58 -7.54 20.82
CA LYS A 156 9.30 -8.82 20.95
C LYS A 156 8.79 -9.88 19.96
N GLN A 157 7.47 -10.07 19.92
CA GLN A 157 6.83 -11.06 19.04
C GLN A 157 7.03 -10.69 17.57
N MET A 158 6.87 -9.41 17.21
CA MET A 158 7.11 -8.92 15.88
C MET A 158 8.55 -9.15 15.42
N LEU A 159 9.54 -8.85 16.27
CA LEU A 159 10.95 -9.03 15.94
C LEU A 159 11.32 -10.50 15.76
N LYS A 160 10.82 -11.39 16.62
CA LYS A 160 11.03 -12.85 16.50
C LYS A 160 10.42 -13.39 15.19
N GLN A 161 9.26 -12.89 14.79
CA GLN A 161 8.61 -13.28 13.54
C GLN A 161 9.35 -12.73 12.31
N ALA A 162 9.85 -11.48 12.39
CA ALA A 162 10.56 -10.84 11.28
C ALA A 162 11.94 -11.46 11.03
N PHE A 163 12.63 -11.87 12.10
CA PHE A 163 14.03 -12.32 12.08
C PHE A 163 14.18 -13.69 12.77
N PRO A 164 13.63 -14.76 12.16
CA PRO A 164 13.69 -16.12 12.74
C PRO A 164 15.11 -16.71 12.73
N ASP A 165 15.91 -16.42 11.69
CA ASP A 165 17.26 -16.97 11.56
C ASP A 165 18.23 -16.42 12.61
N ASN A 166 19.37 -17.07 12.76
CA ASN A 166 20.31 -16.74 13.83
C ASN A 166 21.04 -15.42 13.58
N ARG A 167 21.34 -15.05 12.33
CA ARG A 167 22.14 -13.86 12.01
C ARG A 167 21.65 -13.09 10.79
N TYR A 168 21.78 -11.75 10.88
CA TYR A 168 21.40 -10.78 9.86
C TYR A 168 22.43 -9.64 9.78
N ASP A 169 23.72 -9.98 9.66
CA ASP A 169 24.87 -9.06 9.80
C ASP A 169 24.87 -7.85 8.84
N HIS A 170 24.08 -7.89 7.76
CA HIS A 170 23.99 -6.79 6.80
C HIS A 170 22.69 -5.99 6.92
N THR A 171 21.85 -6.31 7.90
CA THR A 171 20.54 -5.70 8.07
C THR A 171 20.61 -4.45 8.91
N ILE A 172 19.94 -3.39 8.45
CA ILE A 172 19.65 -2.20 9.23
C ILE A 172 18.15 -2.22 9.54
N LEU A 173 17.77 -2.15 10.82
CA LEU A 173 16.39 -1.94 11.21
C LEU A 173 16.18 -0.49 11.65
N HIS A 174 15.41 0.24 10.87
CA HIS A 174 15.11 1.66 11.10
C HIS A 174 13.75 1.85 11.75
N SER A 175 13.70 2.64 12.81
CA SER A 175 12.48 3.00 13.54
C SER A 175 12.41 4.50 13.81
N ASP A 176 11.30 4.96 14.36
CA ASP A 176 11.25 6.25 15.05
C ASP A 176 11.92 6.17 16.45
N GLN A 177 11.86 7.27 17.21
CA GLN A 177 12.37 7.32 18.59
C GLN A 177 11.29 6.95 19.63
N GLY A 178 10.34 6.06 19.30
CA GLY A 178 9.36 5.56 20.26
C GLY A 178 10.00 4.83 21.44
N LEU A 179 9.41 4.93 22.65
CA LEU A 179 9.96 4.34 23.89
C LEU A 179 10.24 2.84 23.75
N GLN A 180 9.39 2.12 23.01
CA GLN A 180 9.53 0.68 22.77
C GLN A 180 10.83 0.33 22.02
N TYR A 181 11.32 1.21 21.13
CA TYR A 181 12.56 1.03 20.37
C TYR A 181 13.81 1.52 21.13
N GLN A 182 13.63 2.33 22.17
CA GLN A 182 14.71 2.77 23.06
C GLN A 182 14.99 1.77 24.20
N HIS A 183 14.13 0.77 24.36
CA HIS A 183 14.23 -0.20 25.46
C HIS A 183 15.44 -1.12 25.27
N GLN A 184 16.13 -1.47 26.38
CA GLN A 184 17.33 -2.31 26.35
C GLN A 184 17.12 -3.66 25.65
N PHE A 185 15.94 -4.28 25.81
CA PHE A 185 15.59 -5.53 25.12
C PHE A 185 15.71 -5.39 23.60
N TYR A 186 15.20 -4.29 23.01
CA TYR A 186 15.26 -4.06 21.57
C TYR A 186 16.71 -4.06 21.07
N HIS A 187 17.58 -3.30 21.73
CA HIS A 187 18.99 -3.23 21.37
C HIS A 187 19.72 -4.57 21.56
N ASN A 188 19.44 -5.28 22.66
CA ASN A 188 20.03 -6.61 22.92
C ASN A 188 19.62 -7.63 21.85
N PHE A 189 18.31 -7.66 21.49
CA PHE A 189 17.82 -8.55 20.44
C PHE A 189 18.52 -8.27 19.10
N LEU A 190 18.58 -7.00 18.68
CA LEU A 190 19.22 -6.63 17.42
C LEU A 190 20.71 -6.99 17.42
N ASN A 191 21.40 -6.72 18.51
CA ASN A 191 22.83 -7.05 18.65
C ASN A 191 23.06 -8.56 18.55
N GLN A 192 22.25 -9.38 19.23
CA GLN A 192 22.34 -10.85 19.16
C GLN A 192 22.13 -11.37 17.73
N LYS A 193 21.29 -10.70 16.95
CA LYS A 193 21.01 -11.06 15.55
C LYS A 193 21.98 -10.43 14.53
N GLY A 194 22.92 -9.59 14.97
CA GLY A 194 23.83 -8.84 14.09
C GLY A 194 23.15 -7.68 13.34
N ILE A 195 21.94 -7.31 13.73
CA ILE A 195 21.16 -6.24 13.09
C ILE A 195 21.59 -4.88 13.64
N ARG A 196 21.89 -3.93 12.76
CA ARG A 196 22.25 -2.57 13.17
C ARG A 196 20.99 -1.73 13.40
N PRO A 197 20.77 -1.20 14.62
CA PRO A 197 19.68 -0.26 14.87
C PRO A 197 19.95 1.08 14.18
N SER A 198 18.88 1.67 13.64
CA SER A 198 18.89 3.03 13.10
C SER A 198 17.62 3.74 13.52
N MET A 199 17.70 5.03 13.88
CA MET A 199 16.55 5.81 14.31
C MET A 199 16.43 7.12 13.55
N SER A 200 15.19 7.52 13.24
CA SER A 200 14.91 8.83 12.68
C SER A 200 15.29 9.94 13.65
N ARG A 201 15.65 11.11 13.13
CA ARG A 201 15.90 12.28 13.95
C ARG A 201 14.64 12.70 14.70
N LYS A 202 14.81 13.29 15.87
CA LYS A 202 13.69 13.74 16.72
C LYS A 202 12.77 14.67 15.91
N ARG A 203 11.47 14.41 15.93
CA ARG A 203 10.42 15.18 15.24
C ARG A 203 10.60 15.26 13.70
N ASN A 204 11.32 14.35 13.11
CA ASN A 204 11.54 14.32 11.66
C ASN A 204 10.87 13.11 11.01
N SER A 205 9.54 13.15 10.88
CA SER A 205 8.75 12.08 10.26
C SER A 205 9.18 11.71 8.83
N PRO A 206 9.76 12.61 7.99
CA PRO A 206 10.32 12.22 6.69
C PRO A 206 11.46 11.20 6.78
N ASP A 207 12.14 11.07 7.91
CA ASP A 207 13.21 10.09 8.08
C ASP A 207 12.66 8.65 8.17
N ASN A 208 11.38 8.46 8.55
CA ASN A 208 10.69 7.15 8.50
C ASN A 208 9.70 7.08 7.31
N GLY A 209 10.11 7.58 6.14
CA GLY A 209 9.26 7.74 4.96
C GLY A 209 8.65 6.46 4.42
N MET A 210 9.29 5.29 4.60
CA MET A 210 8.78 3.99 4.17
C MET A 210 7.53 3.60 4.97
N MET A 211 7.59 3.71 6.30
CA MET A 211 6.45 3.41 7.16
C MET A 211 5.32 4.43 6.99
N ALA A 212 5.66 5.72 6.92
CA ALA A 212 4.68 6.77 6.62
C ALA A 212 3.96 6.53 5.28
N SER A 213 4.69 6.05 4.26
CA SER A 213 4.11 5.66 2.97
C SER A 213 3.18 4.46 3.10
N PHE A 214 3.58 3.42 3.81
CA PHE A 214 2.74 2.23 4.03
C PHE A 214 1.45 2.57 4.78
N PHE A 215 1.53 3.25 5.93
CA PHE A 215 0.33 3.66 6.68
C PHE A 215 -0.55 4.64 5.90
N GLY A 216 0.09 5.52 5.15
CA GLY A 216 -0.60 6.43 4.24
C GLY A 216 -1.29 5.73 3.05
N ILE A 217 -1.03 4.45 2.81
CA ILE A 217 -1.75 3.60 1.85
C ILE A 217 -2.82 2.78 2.57
N LEU A 218 -2.43 2.06 3.62
CA LEU A 218 -3.30 1.15 4.37
C LEU A 218 -4.54 1.87 4.92
N LYS A 219 -4.33 2.96 5.65
CA LYS A 219 -5.45 3.65 6.31
C LYS A 219 -6.50 4.21 5.35
N PRO A 220 -6.18 4.90 4.25
CA PRO A 220 -7.19 5.35 3.29
C PRO A 220 -7.84 4.22 2.49
N GLU A 221 -7.13 3.11 2.24
CA GLU A 221 -7.66 2.03 1.41
C GLU A 221 -8.61 1.09 2.18
N MET A 222 -8.47 0.95 3.52
CA MET A 222 -9.27 0.00 4.29
C MET A 222 -9.90 0.55 5.59
N PHE A 223 -9.47 1.69 6.09
CA PHE A 223 -9.92 2.18 7.39
C PHE A 223 -10.65 3.51 7.31
N TYR A 224 -10.03 4.58 6.76
CA TYR A 224 -10.62 5.90 6.77
C TYR A 224 -11.90 5.99 5.93
N GLY A 225 -13.00 6.38 6.59
CA GLY A 225 -14.35 6.44 6.03
C GLY A 225 -15.14 5.13 6.21
N TYR A 226 -14.51 4.10 6.80
CA TYR A 226 -15.12 2.83 7.14
C TYR A 226 -15.13 2.56 8.65
N GLU A 227 -14.70 3.51 9.48
CA GLU A 227 -14.54 3.31 10.91
C GLU A 227 -15.84 2.83 11.58
N LYS A 228 -16.99 3.31 11.08
CA LYS A 228 -18.33 2.96 11.58
C LYS A 228 -18.83 1.58 11.09
N THR A 229 -18.19 0.98 10.09
CA THR A 229 -18.61 -0.34 9.58
C THR A 229 -18.10 -1.49 10.46
N PHE A 230 -17.05 -1.25 11.25
CA PHE A 230 -16.50 -2.24 12.17
C PHE A 230 -17.30 -2.27 13.46
N GLN A 231 -17.90 -3.41 13.76
CA GLN A 231 -18.71 -3.62 14.96
C GLN A 231 -17.88 -4.07 16.17
N SER A 232 -16.65 -4.56 15.95
CA SER A 232 -15.72 -5.00 16.98
C SER A 232 -14.26 -4.79 16.60
N LEU A 233 -13.36 -4.85 17.60
CA LEU A 233 -11.92 -4.86 17.34
C LEU A 233 -11.47 -6.13 16.60
N ASP A 234 -12.15 -7.24 16.76
CA ASP A 234 -11.81 -8.49 16.05
C ASP A 234 -12.14 -8.39 14.56
N GLU A 235 -13.27 -7.76 14.19
CA GLU A 235 -13.55 -7.45 12.79
C GLU A 235 -12.50 -6.53 12.18
N LEU A 236 -12.10 -5.50 12.90
CA LEU A 236 -11.03 -4.60 12.47
C LEU A 236 -9.69 -5.34 12.34
N LYS A 237 -9.36 -6.19 13.30
CA LYS A 237 -8.14 -7.03 13.28
C LYS A 237 -8.12 -7.92 12.04
N GLN A 238 -9.22 -8.62 11.77
CA GLN A 238 -9.34 -9.47 10.59
C GLN A 238 -9.24 -8.66 9.28
N ALA A 239 -9.84 -7.48 9.23
CA ALA A 239 -9.75 -6.60 8.06
C ALA A 239 -8.31 -6.13 7.79
N ILE A 240 -7.52 -5.84 8.85
CA ILE A 240 -6.10 -5.47 8.72
C ILE A 240 -5.29 -6.68 8.23
N ILE A 241 -5.52 -7.88 8.77
CA ILE A 241 -4.86 -9.13 8.35
C ILE A 241 -5.12 -9.37 6.86
N ASN A 242 -6.37 -9.33 6.43
CA ASN A 242 -6.78 -9.52 5.04
C ASN A 242 -6.19 -8.43 4.12
N TYR A 243 -6.07 -7.19 4.62
CA TYR A 243 -5.47 -6.12 3.85
C TYR A 243 -3.96 -6.31 3.69
N ILE A 244 -3.23 -6.76 4.72
CA ILE A 244 -1.78 -7.02 4.62
C ILE A 244 -1.52 -8.16 3.63
N ASP A 245 -2.33 -9.23 3.67
CA ASP A 245 -2.25 -10.30 2.67
C ASP A 245 -2.48 -9.77 1.24
N TYR A 246 -3.56 -9.01 1.04
CA TYR A 246 -3.83 -8.34 -0.24
C TYR A 246 -2.68 -7.43 -0.68
N TYR A 247 -2.13 -6.62 0.24
CA TYR A 247 -1.03 -5.70 -0.03
C TYR A 247 0.24 -6.44 -0.49
N ASN A 248 0.58 -7.52 0.17
CA ASN A 248 1.76 -8.32 -0.12
C ASN A 248 1.63 -9.14 -1.42
N ASN A 249 0.47 -9.76 -1.65
CA ASN A 249 0.30 -10.78 -2.68
C ASN A 249 -0.40 -10.28 -3.95
N LYS A 250 -1.31 -9.29 -3.85
CA LYS A 250 -2.17 -8.86 -4.97
C LYS A 250 -2.01 -7.40 -5.35
N ARG A 251 -1.66 -6.53 -4.39
CA ARG A 251 -1.58 -5.09 -4.65
C ARG A 251 -0.33 -4.74 -5.43
N ILE A 252 -0.48 -4.47 -6.73
CA ILE A 252 0.66 -4.10 -7.59
C ILE A 252 1.19 -2.68 -7.28
N LYS A 253 2.48 -2.49 -7.49
CA LYS A 253 3.19 -1.22 -7.35
C LYS A 253 3.86 -0.81 -8.67
N VAL A 254 3.73 0.47 -9.04
CA VAL A 254 4.39 1.01 -10.24
C VAL A 254 5.92 0.88 -10.15
N LYS A 255 6.49 1.17 -8.96
CA LYS A 255 7.93 1.02 -8.69
C LYS A 255 8.44 -0.42 -8.84
N LEU A 256 7.59 -1.41 -8.61
CA LEU A 256 7.89 -2.84 -8.77
C LEU A 256 7.47 -3.37 -10.16
N LYS A 257 7.51 -2.51 -11.17
CA LYS A 257 7.19 -2.88 -12.57
C LYS A 257 5.80 -3.49 -12.76
N GLY A 258 4.83 -3.15 -11.90
CA GLY A 258 3.48 -3.71 -11.94
C GLY A 258 3.32 -5.05 -11.23
N LEU A 259 4.24 -5.42 -10.37
CA LEU A 259 4.17 -6.60 -9.53
C LEU A 259 3.77 -6.23 -8.10
N SER A 260 3.23 -7.21 -7.36
CA SER A 260 3.06 -7.10 -5.91
C SER A 260 4.42 -7.27 -5.20
N PRO A 261 4.55 -6.90 -3.92
CA PRO A 261 5.78 -7.11 -3.17
C PRO A 261 6.32 -8.54 -3.25
N VAL A 262 5.50 -9.54 -2.97
CA VAL A 262 5.90 -10.95 -3.01
C VAL A 262 6.24 -11.40 -4.43
N GLN A 263 5.43 -11.06 -5.43
CA GLN A 263 5.73 -11.38 -6.83
C GLN A 263 7.06 -10.79 -7.30
N TYR A 264 7.37 -9.56 -6.89
CA TYR A 264 8.64 -8.93 -7.23
C TYR A 264 9.82 -9.69 -6.63
N ARG A 265 9.76 -10.06 -5.35
CA ARG A 265 10.82 -10.87 -4.71
C ARG A 265 11.00 -12.20 -5.41
N THR A 266 9.92 -12.95 -5.65
CA THR A 266 10.00 -14.28 -6.29
C THR A 266 10.62 -14.22 -7.69
N LYS A 267 10.25 -13.20 -8.51
CA LYS A 267 10.83 -13.04 -9.85
C LYS A 267 12.27 -12.53 -9.86
N SER A 268 12.72 -11.87 -8.81
CA SER A 268 14.09 -11.35 -8.73
C SER A 268 15.12 -12.46 -8.44
N PHE A 269 14.67 -13.64 -8.02
CA PHE A 269 15.51 -14.80 -7.72
C PHE A 269 15.34 -15.94 -8.74
N GLN A 270 14.54 -15.75 -9.78
CA GLN A 270 14.48 -16.58 -10.99
C GLN A 270 15.33 -15.96 -12.10
#